data_ed27ceb38b33c3f801068fef91a1d7ce
#
_entry.id   ed27ceb38b33c3f801068fef91a1d7ce
#
_cell.length_a   1.000
_cell.length_b   1.000
_cell.length_c   1.000
_cell.angle_alpha   90.00
_cell.angle_beta   90.00
_cell.angle_gamma   90.00
#
_symmetry.space_group_name_H-M   'P 1'
#
loop_
_entity.id
_entity.type
_entity.pdbx_description
1 polymer ?
#
loop_
_entity_poly.entity_id
_entity_poly.type
_entity_poly.pdbx_seq_one_letter_code
_entity_poly.pdbx_strand_id
1 'polypeptide(L)'
;RDEIEISSIEDSSVDENGTGYLRVMQFTDRTCQEIQDALAKLEEQGMKRLVFDLRDNLGGLLESAVEVSDLFLDEDLLVVSIKGREISGSLGRNSTTTQKYAFPLVVLVNEASASASEIVAGALSVHGRAELVGEKSYGKGSVQTIFSLSDESGMKLTTAMYFLPDGTTIHEQGIEPDHYVPCSEDNETKLRVQRYGRRDLGEAEFLELFGFSPIPDMQKLKAKDILIQGAGVREKE
;
A
#
# COMPACT_ATOMS: atom_id res chain seq x y z
N ARG A 1 -22.56 24.16 -2.88
CA ARG A 1 -21.90 22.97 -2.29
C ARG A 1 -20.63 22.78 -3.10
N ASP A 2 -19.48 22.96 -2.46
CA ASP A 2 -18.19 22.68 -3.09
C ASP A 2 -17.89 21.18 -2.95
N GLU A 3 -17.26 20.60 -3.96
CA GLU A 3 -16.78 19.22 -3.94
C GLU A 3 -15.50 19.19 -3.09
N ILE A 4 -15.51 18.42 -2.02
CA ILE A 4 -14.32 18.26 -1.16
C ILE A 4 -13.49 17.14 -1.77
N GLU A 5 -12.36 17.49 -2.34
CA GLU A 5 -11.39 16.53 -2.83
C GLU A 5 -10.50 16.03 -1.67
N ILE A 6 -10.56 14.73 -1.40
CA ILE A 6 -9.69 14.08 -0.41
C ILE A 6 -8.53 13.44 -1.16
N SER A 7 -7.29 13.85 -0.87
CA SER A 7 -6.10 13.23 -1.45
C SER A 7 -5.95 11.78 -0.99
N SER A 8 -5.50 10.92 -1.89
CA SER A 8 -5.11 9.54 -1.57
C SER A 8 -3.81 9.49 -0.76
N ILE A 9 -3.00 10.55 -0.82
CA ILE A 9 -1.72 10.66 -0.13
C ILE A 9 -1.87 11.46 1.15
N GLU A 10 -1.47 10.87 2.26
CA GLU A 10 -1.46 11.51 3.58
C GLU A 10 -0.12 12.17 3.92
N ASP A 11 0.99 11.52 3.55
CA ASP A 11 2.34 11.96 3.89
C ASP A 11 3.33 11.65 2.78
N SER A 12 4.21 12.61 2.52
CA SER A 12 5.37 12.41 1.64
C SER A 12 6.55 13.24 2.14
N SER A 13 7.71 12.62 2.33
CA SER A 13 8.90 13.27 2.86
C SER A 13 10.17 12.55 2.45
N VAL A 14 11.32 13.25 2.45
CA VAL A 14 12.65 12.67 2.26
C VAL A 14 13.48 12.95 3.51
N ASP A 15 14.17 11.93 4.02
CA ASP A 15 15.08 12.12 5.15
C ASP A 15 16.50 12.50 4.70
N GLU A 16 17.36 12.84 5.66
CA GLU A 16 18.75 13.25 5.44
C GLU A 16 19.61 12.21 4.70
N ASN A 17 19.21 10.93 4.72
CA ASN A 17 19.88 9.83 4.04
C ASN A 17 19.36 9.58 2.62
N GLY A 18 18.42 10.41 2.14
CA GLY A 18 17.76 10.26 0.85
C GLY A 18 16.75 9.10 0.82
N THR A 19 16.20 8.70 1.96
CA THR A 19 15.10 7.75 2.01
C THR A 19 13.77 8.51 1.94
N GLY A 20 13.05 8.32 0.84
CA GLY A 20 11.69 8.80 0.66
C GLY A 20 10.71 7.99 1.50
N TYR A 21 9.66 8.64 1.92
CA TYR A 21 8.49 8.03 2.55
C TYR A 21 7.24 8.54 1.86
N LEU A 22 6.37 7.62 1.48
CA LEU A 22 5.09 7.94 0.83
C LEU A 22 4.00 7.08 1.46
N ARG A 23 2.99 7.72 2.06
CA ARG A 23 1.85 7.05 2.67
C ARG A 23 0.60 7.25 1.84
N VAL A 24 -0.02 6.15 1.45
CA VAL A 24 -1.26 6.11 0.66
C VAL A 24 -2.38 5.51 1.49
N MET A 25 -3.52 6.23 1.61
CA MET A 25 -4.65 5.87 2.47
C MET A 25 -5.79 5.16 1.75
N GLN A 26 -5.88 5.32 0.44
CA GLN A 26 -6.94 4.72 -0.37
C GLN A 26 -6.53 4.65 -1.84
N PHE A 27 -7.25 3.82 -2.61
CA PHE A 27 -7.08 3.70 -4.05
C PHE A 27 -8.32 4.24 -4.78
N THR A 28 -8.18 5.42 -5.38
CA THR A 28 -9.19 6.11 -6.20
C THR A 28 -8.71 6.19 -7.65
N ASP A 29 -9.52 6.74 -8.52
CA ASP A 29 -9.17 7.03 -9.92
C ASP A 29 -8.04 8.05 -10.10
N ARG A 30 -7.72 8.82 -9.04
CA ARG A 30 -6.64 9.83 -9.05
C ARG A 30 -5.35 9.35 -8.39
N THR A 31 -5.38 8.24 -7.66
CA THR A 31 -4.26 7.81 -6.81
C THR A 31 -2.97 7.61 -7.57
N CYS A 32 -3.03 7.01 -8.77
CA CYS A 32 -1.84 6.81 -9.60
C CYS A 32 -1.17 8.14 -9.96
N GLN A 33 -1.93 9.14 -10.39
CA GLN A 33 -1.41 10.47 -10.71
C GLN A 33 -0.86 11.19 -9.47
N GLU A 34 -1.58 11.14 -8.34
CA GLU A 34 -1.12 11.74 -7.08
C GLU A 34 0.20 11.12 -6.60
N ILE A 35 0.37 9.80 -6.75
CA ILE A 35 1.63 9.10 -6.44
C ILE A 35 2.75 9.59 -7.37
N GLN A 36 2.51 9.70 -8.67
CA GLN A 36 3.53 10.19 -9.62
C GLN A 36 3.97 11.62 -9.28
N ASP A 37 3.03 12.50 -8.97
CA ASP A 37 3.31 13.89 -8.60
C ASP A 37 4.11 13.97 -7.28
N ALA A 38 3.79 13.11 -6.32
CA ALA A 38 4.53 13.02 -5.06
C ALA A 38 5.94 12.47 -5.27
N LEU A 39 6.10 11.38 -6.05
CA LEU A 39 7.39 10.80 -6.35
C LEU A 39 8.30 11.78 -7.09
N ALA A 40 7.79 12.54 -8.06
CA ALA A 40 8.57 13.58 -8.74
C ALA A 40 9.11 14.61 -7.74
N LYS A 41 8.29 15.08 -6.78
CA LYS A 41 8.73 16.01 -5.74
C LYS A 41 9.76 15.39 -4.79
N LEU A 42 9.61 14.10 -4.44
CA LEU A 42 10.59 13.40 -3.61
C LEU A 42 11.93 13.22 -4.33
N GLU A 43 11.91 12.93 -5.64
CA GLU A 43 13.13 12.85 -6.47
C GLU A 43 13.84 14.23 -6.56
N GLU A 44 13.11 15.32 -6.73
CA GLU A 44 13.66 16.69 -6.67
C GLU A 44 14.32 17.00 -5.32
N GLN A 45 13.82 16.42 -4.23
CA GLN A 45 14.40 16.51 -2.87
C GLN A 45 15.58 15.56 -2.64
N GLY A 46 15.99 14.79 -3.66
CA GLY A 46 17.13 13.88 -3.61
C GLY A 46 16.82 12.48 -3.09
N MET A 47 15.59 12.01 -3.25
CA MET A 47 15.20 10.64 -2.91
C MET A 47 16.00 9.63 -3.77
N LYS A 48 16.51 8.59 -3.11
CA LYS A 48 17.27 7.49 -3.72
C LYS A 48 16.63 6.13 -3.52
N ARG A 49 15.70 6.00 -2.57
CA ARG A 49 15.01 4.77 -2.16
C ARG A 49 13.68 5.14 -1.51
N LEU A 50 12.71 4.23 -1.49
CA LEU A 50 11.35 4.54 -1.02
C LEU A 50 10.84 3.53 0.01
N VAL A 51 10.28 4.05 1.10
CA VAL A 51 9.34 3.35 1.97
C VAL A 51 7.93 3.71 1.52
N PHE A 52 7.19 2.74 0.98
CA PHE A 52 5.83 2.88 0.50
C PHE A 52 4.86 2.34 1.55
N ASP A 53 4.14 3.21 2.25
CA ASP A 53 3.31 2.85 3.40
C ASP A 53 1.85 2.65 3.00
N LEU A 54 1.40 1.39 3.08
CA LEU A 54 0.02 0.95 2.84
C LEU A 54 -0.68 0.53 4.15
N ARG A 55 -0.09 0.79 5.31
CA ARG A 55 -0.75 0.51 6.60
C ARG A 55 -2.01 1.36 6.74
N ASP A 56 -3.04 0.79 7.34
CA ASP A 56 -4.37 1.36 7.53
C ASP A 56 -5.13 1.67 6.21
N ASN A 57 -4.62 1.24 5.06
CA ASN A 57 -5.26 1.42 3.76
C ASN A 57 -6.22 0.26 3.46
N LEU A 58 -7.51 0.50 3.57
CA LEU A 58 -8.58 -0.49 3.35
C LEU A 58 -8.76 -0.89 1.86
N GLY A 59 -7.94 -0.33 0.96
CA GLY A 59 -7.99 -0.58 -0.47
C GLY A 59 -8.76 0.49 -1.24
N GLY A 60 -9.50 0.06 -2.25
CA GLY A 60 -10.23 0.94 -3.16
C GLY A 60 -10.44 0.28 -4.52
N LEU A 61 -10.27 1.06 -5.60
CA LEU A 61 -10.49 0.61 -6.97
C LEU A 61 -9.41 -0.38 -7.42
N LEU A 62 -9.84 -1.48 -8.04
CA LEU A 62 -8.95 -2.48 -8.62
C LEU A 62 -8.04 -1.88 -9.70
N GLU A 63 -8.62 -1.13 -10.62
CA GLU A 63 -7.85 -0.53 -11.73
C GLU A 63 -6.77 0.41 -11.20
N SER A 64 -7.04 1.16 -10.14
CA SER A 64 -6.03 1.99 -9.48
C SER A 64 -4.89 1.16 -8.87
N ALA A 65 -5.19 0.00 -8.28
CA ALA A 65 -4.14 -0.90 -7.78
C ALA A 65 -3.26 -1.43 -8.92
N VAL A 66 -3.85 -1.75 -10.08
CA VAL A 66 -3.10 -2.18 -11.27
C VAL A 66 -2.21 -1.06 -11.78
N GLU A 67 -2.75 0.15 -11.96
CA GLU A 67 -2.00 1.33 -12.40
C GLU A 67 -0.84 1.69 -11.46
N VAL A 68 -1.07 1.62 -10.15
CA VAL A 68 -0.01 1.88 -9.15
C VAL A 68 1.06 0.78 -9.18
N SER A 69 0.69 -0.48 -9.34
CA SER A 69 1.65 -1.57 -9.51
C SER A 69 2.49 -1.41 -10.77
N ASP A 70 1.87 -0.93 -11.85
CA ASP A 70 2.49 -0.68 -13.15
C ASP A 70 3.62 0.38 -13.07
N LEU A 71 3.57 1.30 -12.10
CA LEU A 71 4.66 2.26 -11.87
C LEU A 71 5.99 1.58 -11.48
N PHE A 72 5.93 0.41 -10.86
CA PHE A 72 7.06 -0.27 -10.23
C PHE A 72 7.42 -1.61 -10.87
N LEU A 73 6.56 -2.18 -11.71
CA LEU A 73 6.75 -3.48 -12.38
C LEU A 73 7.20 -3.30 -13.82
N ASP A 74 7.90 -4.29 -14.37
CA ASP A 74 8.19 -4.39 -15.78
C ASP A 74 6.93 -4.74 -16.57
N GLU A 75 6.96 -4.49 -17.89
CA GLU A 75 5.87 -4.77 -18.82
C GLU A 75 5.49 -6.27 -18.83
N ASP A 76 4.21 -6.57 -19.06
CA ASP A 76 3.64 -7.91 -19.17
C ASP A 76 3.69 -8.78 -17.91
N LEU A 77 3.98 -8.22 -16.74
CA LEU A 77 3.89 -8.96 -15.51
C LEU A 77 2.44 -9.01 -14.98
N LEU A 78 1.99 -10.21 -14.60
CA LEU A 78 0.67 -10.36 -13.98
C LEU A 78 0.64 -9.60 -12.65
N VAL A 79 -0.32 -8.70 -12.48
CA VAL A 79 -0.55 -7.98 -11.21
C VAL A 79 -1.54 -8.77 -10.35
N VAL A 80 -2.64 -9.19 -10.94
CA VAL A 80 -3.70 -9.91 -10.24
C VAL A 80 -4.51 -10.73 -11.23
N SER A 81 -5.03 -11.88 -10.80
CA SER A 81 -6.02 -12.62 -11.55
C SER A 81 -7.35 -12.75 -10.79
N ILE A 82 -8.44 -12.78 -11.54
CA ILE A 82 -9.81 -12.86 -11.03
C ILE A 82 -10.40 -14.19 -11.50
N LYS A 83 -10.89 -15.00 -10.55
CA LYS A 83 -11.56 -16.27 -10.84
C LYS A 83 -12.94 -16.27 -10.16
N GLY A 84 -13.98 -16.66 -10.90
CA GLY A 84 -15.35 -16.71 -10.40
C GLY A 84 -16.18 -17.71 -11.16
N ARG A 85 -17.39 -18.03 -10.66
CA ARG A 85 -18.26 -19.04 -11.25
C ARG A 85 -18.67 -18.70 -12.69
N GLU A 86 -18.96 -17.42 -12.96
CA GLU A 86 -19.39 -16.89 -14.25
C GLU A 86 -18.22 -16.56 -15.19
N ILE A 87 -16.97 -16.59 -14.68
CA ILE A 87 -15.78 -16.25 -15.44
C ILE A 87 -15.22 -17.54 -16.03
N SER A 88 -15.30 -17.67 -17.37
CA SER A 88 -14.69 -18.80 -18.08
C SER A 88 -13.16 -18.65 -18.06
N GLY A 89 -12.51 -19.38 -17.18
CA GLY A 89 -11.06 -19.30 -16.97
C GLY A 89 -10.66 -18.27 -15.90
N SER A 90 -9.53 -17.62 -16.11
CA SER A 90 -9.00 -16.56 -15.23
C SER A 90 -8.88 -15.26 -16.00
N LEU A 91 -9.39 -14.17 -15.45
CA LEU A 91 -9.20 -12.83 -16.01
C LEU A 91 -7.97 -12.20 -15.36
N GLY A 92 -6.85 -12.18 -16.07
CA GLY A 92 -5.62 -11.50 -15.61
C GLY A 92 -5.66 -10.00 -15.86
N ARG A 93 -4.98 -9.26 -14.99
CA ARG A 93 -4.58 -7.86 -15.18
C ARG A 93 -3.07 -7.82 -15.11
N ASN A 94 -2.44 -7.40 -16.18
CA ASN A 94 -1.00 -7.29 -16.30
C ASN A 94 -0.58 -5.83 -16.26
N SER A 95 0.69 -5.59 -15.89
CA SER A 95 1.37 -4.33 -16.14
C SER A 95 1.45 -4.06 -17.65
N THR A 96 1.36 -2.80 -18.04
CA THR A 96 1.25 -2.39 -19.46
C THR A 96 2.41 -1.52 -19.91
N THR A 97 3.23 -1.03 -18.99
CA THR A 97 4.34 -0.15 -19.28
C THR A 97 5.66 -0.72 -18.75
N THR A 98 6.76 -0.27 -19.32
CA THR A 98 8.10 -0.52 -18.75
C THR A 98 8.19 0.18 -17.40
N GLN A 99 8.77 -0.50 -16.41
CA GLN A 99 8.98 0.01 -15.06
C GLN A 99 9.45 1.48 -15.06
N LYS A 100 8.62 2.36 -14.50
CA LYS A 100 8.90 3.80 -14.46
C LYS A 100 9.86 4.18 -13.34
N TYR A 101 9.79 3.49 -12.20
CA TYR A 101 10.59 3.76 -11.03
C TYR A 101 11.36 2.51 -10.60
N ALA A 102 12.71 2.58 -10.68
CA ALA A 102 13.63 1.45 -10.43
C ALA A 102 14.37 1.54 -9.08
N PHE A 103 14.18 2.60 -8.31
CA PHE A 103 14.84 2.76 -7.02
C PHE A 103 14.47 1.64 -6.02
N PRO A 104 15.33 1.31 -5.02
CA PRO A 104 15.03 0.35 -3.97
C PRO A 104 13.71 0.70 -3.24
N LEU A 105 12.87 -0.32 -3.02
CA LEU A 105 11.51 -0.16 -2.52
C LEU A 105 11.21 -1.17 -1.41
N VAL A 106 10.66 -0.69 -0.31
CA VAL A 106 10.06 -1.50 0.76
C VAL A 106 8.62 -1.05 0.96
N VAL A 107 7.70 -2.01 1.13
CA VAL A 107 6.29 -1.73 1.39
C VAL A 107 5.96 -2.03 2.85
N LEU A 108 5.29 -1.09 3.53
CA LEU A 108 4.75 -1.32 4.87
C LEU A 108 3.30 -1.79 4.78
N VAL A 109 2.98 -2.84 5.52
CA VAL A 109 1.63 -3.41 5.62
C VAL A 109 1.27 -3.71 7.08
N ASN A 110 -0.03 -3.68 7.39
CA ASN A 110 -0.56 -4.11 8.69
C ASN A 110 -1.91 -4.82 8.52
N GLU A 111 -2.51 -5.24 9.62
CA GLU A 111 -3.79 -5.95 9.64
C GLU A 111 -4.97 -5.17 9.01
N ALA A 112 -4.86 -3.87 8.85
CA ALA A 112 -5.84 -3.03 8.17
C ALA A 112 -5.53 -2.81 6.68
N SER A 113 -4.36 -3.25 6.18
CA SER A 113 -4.06 -3.26 4.74
C SER A 113 -4.95 -4.28 4.05
N ALA A 114 -5.87 -3.85 3.17
CA ALA A 114 -6.89 -4.72 2.60
C ALA A 114 -7.12 -4.51 1.10
N SER A 115 -7.63 -5.57 0.40
CA SER A 115 -8.13 -5.47 -0.99
C SER A 115 -7.08 -4.93 -1.98
N ALA A 116 -7.29 -3.73 -2.57
CA ALA A 116 -6.35 -3.09 -3.50
C ALA A 116 -4.93 -2.95 -2.92
N SER A 117 -4.80 -2.65 -1.62
CA SER A 117 -3.51 -2.61 -0.93
C SER A 117 -2.80 -3.95 -0.95
N GLU A 118 -3.55 -5.04 -0.76
CA GLU A 118 -3.01 -6.40 -0.81
C GLU A 118 -2.63 -6.81 -2.23
N ILE A 119 -3.37 -6.34 -3.24
CA ILE A 119 -3.02 -6.57 -4.65
C ILE A 119 -1.68 -5.91 -4.96
N VAL A 120 -1.50 -4.64 -4.60
CA VAL A 120 -0.24 -3.91 -4.83
C VAL A 120 0.92 -4.55 -4.07
N ALA A 121 0.78 -4.74 -2.75
CA ALA A 121 1.82 -5.34 -1.92
C ALA A 121 2.19 -6.74 -2.40
N GLY A 122 1.20 -7.59 -2.68
CA GLY A 122 1.42 -8.96 -3.14
C GLY A 122 2.05 -9.04 -4.53
N ALA A 123 1.61 -8.22 -5.49
CA ALA A 123 2.22 -8.19 -6.82
C ALA A 123 3.70 -7.77 -6.75
N LEU A 124 4.01 -6.71 -6.00
CA LEU A 124 5.38 -6.23 -5.83
C LEU A 124 6.27 -7.27 -5.12
N SER A 125 5.75 -7.97 -4.11
CA SER A 125 6.49 -9.01 -3.39
C SER A 125 6.72 -10.24 -4.25
N VAL A 126 5.69 -10.79 -4.91
CA VAL A 126 5.81 -12.00 -5.73
C VAL A 126 6.79 -11.81 -6.89
N HIS A 127 6.83 -10.62 -7.50
CA HIS A 127 7.79 -10.29 -8.54
C HIS A 127 9.18 -9.91 -8.00
N GLY A 128 9.40 -9.96 -6.69
CA GLY A 128 10.69 -9.60 -6.07
C GLY A 128 11.04 -8.12 -6.19
N ARG A 129 10.06 -7.26 -6.50
CA ARG A 129 10.27 -5.83 -6.66
C ARG A 129 10.40 -5.09 -5.34
N ALA A 130 9.76 -5.59 -4.27
CA ALA A 130 9.82 -5.01 -2.94
C ALA A 130 9.77 -6.10 -1.87
N GLU A 131 10.40 -5.83 -0.72
CA GLU A 131 10.20 -6.58 0.51
C GLU A 131 9.07 -5.95 1.33
N LEU A 132 8.29 -6.79 2.02
CA LEU A 132 7.19 -6.37 2.88
C LEU A 132 7.64 -6.34 4.34
N VAL A 133 7.31 -5.25 5.04
CA VAL A 133 7.63 -5.07 6.47
C VAL A 133 6.36 -4.71 7.22
N GLY A 134 6.19 -5.29 8.42
CA GLY A 134 5.08 -4.97 9.30
C GLY A 134 4.36 -6.18 9.83
N GLU A 135 3.05 -6.21 9.70
CA GLU A 135 2.19 -7.30 10.17
C GLU A 135 1.37 -7.86 9.02
N LYS A 136 0.84 -9.07 9.23
CA LYS A 136 -0.02 -9.75 8.27
C LYS A 136 -1.20 -8.89 7.86
N SER A 137 -1.49 -8.83 6.56
CA SER A 137 -2.62 -8.05 6.02
C SER A 137 -3.98 -8.68 6.31
N TYR A 138 -5.05 -7.98 5.99
CA TYR A 138 -6.44 -8.31 6.35
C TYR A 138 -6.96 -9.61 5.71
N GLY A 139 -6.67 -9.86 4.43
CA GLY A 139 -7.21 -11.02 3.72
C GLY A 139 -8.53 -10.77 3.00
N LYS A 140 -8.73 -9.60 2.38
CA LYS A 140 -9.92 -9.29 1.58
C LYS A 140 -9.71 -9.61 0.11
N GLY A 141 -9.78 -10.88 -0.25
CA GLY A 141 -9.63 -11.37 -1.62
C GLY A 141 -10.93 -11.50 -2.40
N SER A 142 -12.08 -11.03 -1.90
CA SER A 142 -13.37 -11.17 -2.58
C SER A 142 -13.70 -10.01 -3.51
N VAL A 143 -14.18 -10.34 -4.72
CA VAL A 143 -14.75 -9.40 -5.69
C VAL A 143 -16.24 -9.30 -5.49
N GLN A 144 -16.75 -8.08 -5.29
CA GLN A 144 -18.17 -7.82 -5.06
C GLN A 144 -18.76 -7.08 -6.26
N THR A 145 -19.84 -7.62 -6.82
CA THR A 145 -20.61 -7.00 -7.90
C THR A 145 -21.93 -6.46 -7.35
N ILE A 146 -22.28 -5.25 -7.77
CA ILE A 146 -23.56 -4.63 -7.44
C ILE A 146 -24.53 -4.90 -8.58
N PHE A 147 -25.65 -5.52 -8.27
CA PHE A 147 -26.75 -5.75 -9.21
C PHE A 147 -27.89 -4.79 -8.88
N SER A 148 -28.30 -4.00 -9.87
CA SER A 148 -29.52 -3.19 -9.75
C SER A 148 -30.76 -4.07 -9.86
N LEU A 149 -31.71 -3.90 -8.94
CA LEU A 149 -32.97 -4.63 -8.91
C LEU A 149 -34.10 -3.79 -9.54
N SER A 150 -35.22 -4.43 -9.87
CA SER A 150 -36.36 -3.79 -10.56
C SER A 150 -37.10 -2.74 -9.73
N ASP A 151 -36.87 -2.71 -8.43
CA ASP A 151 -37.43 -1.75 -7.48
C ASP A 151 -36.46 -0.58 -7.17
N GLU A 152 -35.42 -0.38 -8.03
CA GLU A 152 -34.36 0.62 -7.87
C GLU A 152 -33.41 0.36 -6.68
N SER A 153 -33.57 -0.72 -5.94
CA SER A 153 -32.61 -1.15 -4.92
C SER A 153 -31.40 -1.84 -5.55
N GLY A 154 -30.33 -2.04 -4.76
CA GLY A 154 -29.13 -2.71 -5.20
C GLY A 154 -28.80 -3.93 -4.31
N MET A 155 -28.38 -5.01 -4.95
CA MET A 155 -27.87 -6.20 -4.28
C MET A 155 -26.37 -6.34 -4.50
N LYS A 156 -25.58 -6.45 -3.43
CA LYS A 156 -24.13 -6.64 -3.47
C LYS A 156 -23.80 -8.10 -3.20
N LEU A 157 -23.21 -8.78 -4.18
CA LEU A 157 -22.85 -10.20 -4.08
C LEU A 157 -21.35 -10.41 -4.34
N THR A 158 -20.75 -11.35 -3.65
CA THR A 158 -19.43 -11.88 -3.98
C THR A 158 -19.56 -12.80 -5.19
N THR A 159 -18.93 -12.42 -6.30
CA THR A 159 -19.02 -13.14 -7.58
C THR A 159 -17.71 -13.79 -8.01
N ALA A 160 -16.58 -13.33 -7.45
CA ALA A 160 -15.25 -13.83 -7.79
C ALA A 160 -14.25 -13.61 -6.64
N MET A 161 -13.05 -14.15 -6.80
CA MET A 161 -11.93 -14.01 -5.90
C MET A 161 -10.70 -13.48 -6.63
N TYR A 162 -9.87 -12.70 -5.91
CA TYR A 162 -8.56 -12.27 -6.36
C TYR A 162 -7.49 -13.32 -6.03
N PHE A 163 -6.55 -13.47 -6.96
CA PHE A 163 -5.36 -14.31 -6.79
C PHE A 163 -4.13 -13.50 -7.17
N LEU A 164 -3.06 -13.65 -6.39
CA LEU A 164 -1.75 -13.07 -6.67
C LEU A 164 -1.10 -13.72 -7.91
N PRO A 165 -0.01 -13.15 -8.44
CA PRO A 165 0.66 -13.67 -9.62
C PRO A 165 1.14 -15.13 -9.48
N ASP A 166 1.50 -15.58 -8.30
CA ASP A 166 1.88 -16.96 -7.99
C ASP A 166 0.68 -17.93 -7.87
N GLY A 167 -0.55 -17.41 -7.99
CA GLY A 167 -1.79 -18.17 -7.84
C GLY A 167 -2.31 -18.29 -6.40
N THR A 168 -1.63 -17.68 -5.43
CA THR A 168 -2.07 -17.67 -4.03
C THR A 168 -3.32 -16.82 -3.87
N THR A 169 -4.29 -17.29 -3.08
CA THR A 169 -5.47 -16.47 -2.73
C THR A 169 -5.17 -15.57 -1.55
N ILE A 170 -5.64 -14.32 -1.63
CA ILE A 170 -5.59 -13.37 -0.51
C ILE A 170 -6.74 -13.63 0.48
N HIS A 171 -7.85 -14.22 -0.01
CA HIS A 171 -9.10 -14.31 0.76
C HIS A 171 -8.95 -15.13 2.03
N GLU A 172 -9.28 -14.50 3.17
CA GLU A 172 -9.18 -15.05 4.54
C GLU A 172 -7.75 -15.46 4.96
N GLN A 173 -6.75 -15.26 4.08
CA GLN A 173 -5.35 -15.62 4.34
C GLN A 173 -4.49 -14.38 4.58
N GLY A 174 -4.77 -13.26 3.90
CA GLY A 174 -3.89 -12.10 3.91
C GLY A 174 -2.52 -12.38 3.28
N ILE A 175 -1.62 -11.42 3.42
CA ILE A 175 -0.24 -11.50 2.96
C ILE A 175 0.67 -11.42 4.16
N GLU A 176 1.55 -12.41 4.33
CA GLU A 176 2.59 -12.39 5.36
C GLU A 176 3.71 -11.45 4.93
N PRO A 177 4.19 -10.55 5.80
CA PRO A 177 5.34 -9.74 5.49
C PRO A 177 6.63 -10.57 5.51
N ASP A 178 7.62 -10.18 4.69
CA ASP A 178 8.96 -10.79 4.71
C ASP A 178 9.66 -10.53 6.06
N HIS A 179 9.38 -9.37 6.66
CA HIS A 179 9.92 -8.97 7.97
C HIS A 179 8.76 -8.64 8.92
N TYR A 180 8.43 -9.60 9.76
CA TYR A 180 7.41 -9.38 10.78
C TYR A 180 7.92 -8.45 11.88
N VAL A 181 7.29 -7.31 12.05
CA VAL A 181 7.59 -6.31 13.08
C VAL A 181 6.27 -5.95 13.78
N PRO A 182 6.01 -6.54 14.96
CA PRO A 182 4.74 -6.33 15.66
C PRO A 182 4.62 -4.91 16.19
N CYS A 183 3.39 -4.39 16.18
CA CYS A 183 3.02 -3.14 16.81
C CYS A 183 1.87 -3.40 17.79
N SER A 184 2.05 -3.07 19.08
CA SER A 184 0.96 -3.22 20.03
C SER A 184 -0.16 -2.22 19.75
N GLU A 185 -1.41 -2.54 20.09
CA GLU A 185 -2.58 -1.65 19.92
C GLU A 185 -2.35 -0.26 20.55
N ASP A 186 -1.67 -0.21 21.72
CA ASP A 186 -1.31 1.06 22.39
C ASP A 186 -0.32 1.87 21.53
N ASN A 187 0.73 1.23 21.00
CA ASN A 187 1.70 1.87 20.14
C ASN A 187 1.09 2.31 18.81
N GLU A 188 0.21 1.48 18.22
CA GLU A 188 -0.48 1.84 16.99
C GLU A 188 -1.37 3.06 17.18
N THR A 189 -2.11 3.12 18.29
CA THR A 189 -2.91 4.29 18.66
C THR A 189 -2.04 5.53 18.82
N LYS A 190 -0.90 5.43 19.51
CA LYS A 190 0.07 6.53 19.68
C LYS A 190 0.66 6.99 18.33
N LEU A 191 1.07 6.04 17.47
CA LEU A 191 1.59 6.35 16.15
C LEU A 191 0.53 7.01 15.26
N ARG A 192 -0.73 6.59 15.36
CA ARG A 192 -1.85 7.23 14.66
C ARG A 192 -2.03 8.66 15.13
N VAL A 193 -2.03 8.91 16.46
CA VAL A 193 -2.08 10.27 17.00
C VAL A 193 -0.89 11.11 16.53
N GLN A 194 0.32 10.56 16.48
CA GLN A 194 1.49 11.27 15.95
C GLN A 194 1.37 11.64 14.47
N ARG A 195 0.78 10.76 13.66
CA ARG A 195 0.55 11.00 12.22
C ARG A 195 -0.48 12.08 11.97
N TYR A 196 -1.59 12.06 12.70
CA TYR A 196 -2.69 13.02 12.56
C TYR A 196 -2.53 14.26 13.46
N GLY A 197 -1.65 14.20 14.45
CA GLY A 197 -1.33 15.31 15.32
C GLY A 197 -0.60 16.44 14.60
N ARG A 198 -0.47 17.56 15.27
CA ARG A 198 0.26 18.72 14.75
C ARG A 198 1.75 18.40 14.68
N ARG A 199 2.26 18.24 13.46
CA ARG A 199 3.67 17.88 13.18
C ARG A 199 4.67 18.98 13.53
N ASP A 200 4.19 20.19 13.78
CA ASP A 200 4.94 21.37 14.13
C ASP A 200 5.17 21.51 15.64
N LEU A 201 4.60 20.61 16.46
CA LEU A 201 4.73 20.66 17.91
C LEU A 201 6.10 20.15 18.38
N GLY A 202 6.70 20.87 19.32
CA GLY A 202 7.84 20.36 20.09
C GLY A 202 7.42 19.21 21.02
N GLU A 203 8.40 18.37 21.44
CA GLU A 203 8.12 17.20 22.30
C GLU A 203 7.37 17.54 23.59
N ALA A 204 7.72 18.65 24.26
CA ALA A 204 7.06 19.10 25.48
C ALA A 204 5.59 19.50 25.25
N GLU A 205 5.34 20.21 24.17
CA GLU A 205 3.99 20.66 23.78
C GLU A 205 3.13 19.48 23.31
N PHE A 206 3.74 18.51 22.60
CA PHE A 206 3.08 17.27 22.20
C PHE A 206 2.67 16.45 23.43
N LEU A 207 3.57 16.31 24.43
CA LEU A 207 3.28 15.60 25.67
C LEU A 207 2.15 16.28 26.46
N GLU A 208 2.14 17.61 26.53
CA GLU A 208 1.08 18.37 27.20
C GLU A 208 -0.29 18.16 26.53
N LEU A 209 -0.32 18.14 25.18
CA LEU A 209 -1.56 18.05 24.42
C LEU A 209 -2.11 16.62 24.37
N PHE A 210 -1.25 15.60 24.20
CA PHE A 210 -1.66 14.21 23.95
C PHE A 210 -1.41 13.26 25.14
N GLY A 211 -0.68 13.69 26.16
CA GLY A 211 -0.45 12.90 27.36
C GLY A 211 0.64 11.84 27.25
N PHE A 212 1.40 11.81 26.14
CA PHE A 212 2.55 10.91 25.94
C PHE A 212 3.60 11.58 25.06
N SER A 213 4.87 11.19 25.22
CA SER A 213 5.96 11.62 24.32
C SER A 213 5.91 10.86 22.99
N PRO A 214 6.34 11.48 21.87
CA PRO A 214 6.44 10.79 20.59
C PRO A 214 7.25 9.49 20.71
N ILE A 215 6.74 8.42 20.10
CA ILE A 215 7.38 7.11 20.08
C ILE A 215 7.97 6.80 18.70
N PRO A 216 9.03 5.97 18.61
CA PRO A 216 9.59 5.55 17.34
C PRO A 216 8.63 4.59 16.61
N ASP A 217 8.49 4.77 15.30
CA ASP A 217 7.82 3.82 14.40
C ASP A 217 8.82 2.72 14.01
N MET A 218 8.77 1.59 14.73
CA MET A 218 9.72 0.49 14.57
C MET A 218 9.60 -0.19 13.19
N GLN A 219 8.41 -0.24 12.61
CA GLN A 219 8.20 -0.78 11.26
C GLN A 219 8.85 0.13 10.20
N LYS A 220 8.65 1.45 10.31
CA LYS A 220 9.30 2.44 9.43
C LYS A 220 10.83 2.42 9.59
N LEU A 221 11.34 2.30 10.81
CA LEU A 221 12.78 2.19 11.07
C LEU A 221 13.35 0.91 10.43
N LYS A 222 12.69 -0.24 10.61
CA LYS A 222 13.11 -1.50 9.99
C LYS A 222 13.15 -1.42 8.47
N ALA A 223 12.13 -0.81 7.84
CA ALA A 223 12.09 -0.60 6.40
C ALA A 223 13.28 0.26 5.91
N LYS A 224 13.61 1.32 6.64
CA LYS A 224 14.78 2.16 6.34
C LYS A 224 16.09 1.38 6.45
N ASP A 225 16.26 0.57 7.48
CA ASP A 225 17.46 -0.26 7.68
C ASP A 225 17.67 -1.22 6.51
N ILE A 226 16.61 -1.90 6.04
CA ILE A 226 16.64 -2.79 4.89
C ILE A 226 17.12 -2.03 3.64
N LEU A 227 16.52 -0.88 3.37
CA LEU A 227 16.87 -0.05 2.21
C LEU A 227 18.31 0.49 2.26
N ILE A 228 18.84 0.78 3.44
CA ILE A 228 20.23 1.27 3.62
C ILE A 228 21.24 0.14 3.44
N GLN A 229 20.90 -1.09 3.89
CA GLN A 229 21.78 -2.26 3.75
C GLN A 229 21.83 -2.83 2.33
N GLY A 230 21.06 -2.28 1.39
CA GLY A 230 21.04 -2.70 -0.01
C GLY A 230 20.12 -3.90 -0.29
N ALA A 231 19.34 -4.36 0.71
CA ALA A 231 18.30 -5.34 0.54
C ALA A 231 16.99 -4.60 0.22
N GLY A 232 16.48 -4.57 -0.89
CA GLY A 232 15.25 -3.86 -1.33
C GLY A 232 14.84 -4.28 -2.72
N VAL A 233 15.68 -5.12 -3.32
CA VAL A 233 15.41 -5.84 -4.55
C VAL A 233 15.92 -7.26 -4.32
N ARG A 234 15.03 -8.23 -4.34
CA ARG A 234 15.46 -9.65 -4.34
C ARG A 234 16.21 -9.90 -5.65
N GLU A 235 17.50 -10.25 -5.57
CA GLU A 235 18.17 -10.84 -6.73
C GLU A 235 17.40 -12.11 -7.10
N LYS A 236 16.91 -12.18 -8.34
CA LYS A 236 16.29 -13.39 -8.88
C LYS A 236 17.39 -14.46 -8.97
N GLU A 237 17.31 -15.52 -8.13
CA GLU A 237 18.01 -16.78 -8.37
C GLU A 237 17.45 -17.51 -9.61
#